data_84252a38654572fe8c56e42c18619d08
#
_entry.id   84252a38654572fe8c56e42c18619d08
#
_cell.length_a   1.000
_cell.length_b   1.000
_cell.length_c   1.000
_cell.angle_alpha   90.00
_cell.angle_beta   90.00
_cell.angle_gamma   90.00
#
_symmetry.space_group_name_H-M   'P 1'
#
loop_
_entity.id
_entity.type
_entity.pdbx_description
1 polymer ?
#
loop_
_entity_poly.entity_id
_entity_poly.type
_entity_poly.pdbx_seq_one_letter_code
_entity_poly.pdbx_strand_id
1 'polypeptide(L)'
;MLSHAFEDGVLVVTLHSTGGTGRRGGLSQEIGDLVHAYRPGVVVIVLDEPAVGSGIVDAVLEAHRLCDRLGVMMSVATHSAPLRRLLEANADTGGTRLVVHARTDTAILSAVAAAA
;
A
#
# COMPACT_ATOMS: atom_id res chain seq x y z
N MET A 1 10.87 8.50 -3.36
CA MET A 1 10.78 7.95 -4.72
C MET A 1 9.91 6.71 -4.75
N LEU A 2 9.16 6.54 -5.81
CA LEU A 2 8.19 5.46 -5.91
C LEU A 2 8.49 4.64 -7.17
N SER A 3 8.47 3.32 -7.04
CA SER A 3 8.56 2.44 -8.19
C SER A 3 7.37 1.48 -8.18
N HIS A 4 7.05 0.91 -9.33
CA HIS A 4 5.93 -0.01 -9.42
C HIS A 4 6.21 -1.12 -10.41
N ALA A 5 5.49 -2.22 -10.24
CA ALA A 5 5.48 -3.34 -11.16
C ALA A 5 4.06 -3.92 -11.20
N PHE A 6 3.62 -4.35 -12.36
CA PHE A 6 2.32 -4.97 -12.51
C PHE A 6 2.49 -6.36 -13.11
N GLU A 7 2.00 -7.39 -12.42
CA GLU A 7 2.14 -8.77 -12.84
C GLU A 7 1.02 -9.61 -12.21
N ASP A 8 0.45 -10.51 -12.98
CA ASP A 8 -0.59 -11.46 -12.52
C ASP A 8 -1.80 -10.77 -11.87
N GLY A 9 -2.17 -9.59 -12.35
CA GLY A 9 -3.29 -8.84 -11.80
C GLY A 9 -2.97 -8.09 -10.53
N VAL A 10 -1.71 -8.11 -10.07
CA VAL A 10 -1.25 -7.45 -8.85
C VAL A 10 -0.36 -6.29 -9.21
N LEU A 11 -0.68 -5.11 -8.71
CA LEU A 11 0.16 -3.93 -8.79
C LEU A 11 0.97 -3.82 -7.51
N VAL A 12 2.29 -3.90 -7.62
CA VAL A 12 3.20 -3.73 -6.49
C VAL A 12 3.81 -2.33 -6.56
N VAL A 13 3.58 -1.54 -5.55
CA VAL A 13 4.10 -0.18 -5.46
C VAL A 13 5.10 -0.12 -4.31
N THR A 14 6.35 0.17 -4.62
CA THR A 14 7.40 0.25 -3.62
C THR A 14 7.73 1.70 -3.32
N LEU A 15 7.63 2.07 -2.05
CA LEU A 15 8.01 3.38 -1.57
C LEU A 15 9.42 3.30 -1.03
N HIS A 16 10.32 4.06 -1.64
CA HIS A 16 11.68 4.17 -1.16
C HIS A 16 11.78 5.42 -0.30
N SER A 17 12.36 5.27 0.88
CA SER A 17 12.55 6.39 1.78
C SER A 17 13.60 7.32 1.21
N THR A 18 13.17 8.41 0.65
CA THR A 18 14.08 9.43 0.19
C THR A 18 13.80 10.73 0.93
N GLY A 19 14.14 10.77 2.19
CA GLY A 19 14.17 12.04 2.86
C GLY A 19 13.01 12.97 2.61
N GLY A 20 11.85 12.55 2.90
CA GLY A 20 10.81 13.46 3.28
C GLY A 20 10.33 14.48 2.28
N THR A 21 9.91 14.07 1.13
CA THR A 21 8.98 14.91 0.43
C THR A 21 7.61 14.63 0.99
N GLY A 22 7.21 15.31 2.01
CA GLY A 22 5.97 15.09 2.71
C GLY A 22 4.71 15.38 1.92
N ARG A 23 4.59 14.88 0.72
CA ARG A 23 3.38 15.05 -0.07
C ARG A 23 2.38 13.98 0.32
N ARG A 24 1.55 14.29 1.27
CA ARG A 24 0.52 13.36 1.74
C ARG A 24 -0.42 12.93 0.63
N GLY A 25 -0.82 13.85 -0.24
CA GLY A 25 -1.74 13.55 -1.33
C GLY A 25 -1.08 12.83 -2.51
N GLY A 26 0.26 12.85 -2.57
CA GLY A 26 0.98 12.31 -3.72
C GLY A 26 0.85 10.82 -3.88
N LEU A 27 0.89 10.08 -2.78
CA LEU A 27 0.81 8.62 -2.83
C LEU A 27 -0.56 8.16 -3.31
N SER A 28 -1.64 8.65 -2.73
CA SER A 28 -2.98 8.22 -3.13
C SER A 28 -3.29 8.62 -4.56
N GLN A 29 -2.83 9.80 -4.99
CA GLN A 29 -3.02 10.23 -6.38
C GLN A 29 -2.26 9.33 -7.35
N GLU A 30 -1.01 9.00 -7.05
CA GLU A 30 -0.22 8.11 -7.91
C GLU A 30 -0.82 6.72 -7.97
N ILE A 31 -1.28 6.19 -6.85
CA ILE A 31 -1.95 4.90 -6.81
C ILE A 31 -3.23 4.95 -7.64
N GLY A 32 -4.01 6.00 -7.53
CA GLY A 32 -5.20 6.18 -8.34
C GLY A 32 -4.90 6.17 -9.83
N ASP A 33 -3.86 6.88 -10.26
CA ASP A 33 -3.42 6.91 -11.65
C ASP A 33 -3.00 5.53 -12.14
N LEU A 34 -2.23 4.80 -11.32
CA LEU A 34 -1.77 3.45 -11.67
C LEU A 34 -2.93 2.46 -11.72
N VAL A 35 -3.88 2.56 -10.81
CA VAL A 35 -5.07 1.71 -10.80
C VAL A 35 -5.89 1.94 -12.07
N HIS A 36 -6.06 3.18 -12.48
CA HIS A 36 -6.77 3.48 -13.73
C HIS A 36 -6.03 2.97 -14.96
N ALA A 37 -4.69 3.01 -14.93
CA ALA A 37 -3.87 2.57 -16.06
C ALA A 37 -3.83 1.05 -16.19
N TYR A 38 -3.66 0.33 -15.08
CA TYR A 38 -3.43 -1.12 -15.10
C TYR A 38 -4.66 -1.94 -14.70
N ARG A 39 -5.58 -1.34 -13.99
CA ARG A 39 -6.79 -2.01 -13.48
C ARG A 39 -6.48 -3.30 -12.71
N PRO A 40 -5.62 -3.22 -11.68
CA PRO A 40 -5.26 -4.41 -10.89
C PRO A 40 -6.43 -4.87 -10.03
N GLY A 41 -6.43 -6.16 -9.69
CA GLY A 41 -7.35 -6.68 -8.69
C GLY A 41 -6.90 -6.39 -7.28
N VAL A 42 -5.59 -6.33 -7.08
CA VAL A 42 -4.99 -6.08 -5.77
C VAL A 42 -3.80 -5.14 -5.93
N VAL A 43 -3.65 -4.21 -4.97
CA VAL A 43 -2.48 -3.34 -4.86
C VAL A 43 -1.71 -3.74 -3.61
N VAL A 44 -0.39 -3.95 -3.73
CA VAL A 44 0.50 -4.19 -2.62
C VAL A 44 1.43 -2.99 -2.48
N ILE A 45 1.41 -2.34 -1.33
CA ILE A 45 2.30 -1.24 -1.03
C ILE A 45 3.49 -1.79 -0.23
N VAL A 46 4.69 -1.66 -0.77
CA VAL A 46 5.90 -2.09 -0.08
C VAL A 46 6.61 -0.86 0.49
N LEU A 47 6.81 -0.85 1.79
CA LEU A 47 7.53 0.21 2.48
C LEU A 47 8.94 -0.29 2.75
N ASP A 48 9.84 0.03 1.84
CA ASP A 48 11.19 -0.53 1.81
C ASP A 48 12.08 -0.01 2.94
N GLU A 49 12.02 1.28 3.18
CA GLU A 49 12.71 1.87 4.32
C GLU A 49 11.72 2.71 5.11
N PRO A 50 11.42 2.31 6.33
CA PRO A 50 10.41 3.02 7.10
C PRO A 50 10.94 4.35 7.59
N ALA A 51 10.51 5.41 6.96
CA ALA A 51 10.51 6.68 7.62
C ALA A 51 9.40 6.60 8.66
N VAL A 52 9.76 6.38 9.89
CA VAL A 52 8.77 6.31 10.97
C VAL A 52 8.23 7.71 11.19
N GLY A 53 7.06 7.97 10.64
CA GLY A 53 6.39 9.23 10.85
C GLY A 53 4.89 9.07 10.62
N SER A 54 4.10 9.91 11.26
CA SER A 54 2.65 9.88 11.10
C SER A 54 2.23 10.14 9.66
N GLY A 55 3.05 10.85 8.90
CA GLY A 55 2.75 11.17 7.51
C GLY A 55 2.66 9.95 6.61
N ILE A 56 3.53 8.94 6.81
CA ILE A 56 3.48 7.72 6.00
C ILE A 56 2.23 6.88 6.32
N VAL A 57 1.87 6.82 7.58
CA VAL A 57 0.66 6.10 8.00
C VAL A 57 -0.57 6.75 7.38
N ASP A 58 -0.69 8.06 7.47
CA ASP A 58 -1.81 8.80 6.89
C ASP A 58 -1.88 8.60 5.38
N ALA A 59 -0.74 8.64 4.70
CA ALA A 59 -0.70 8.45 3.25
C ALA A 59 -1.16 7.04 2.84
N VAL A 60 -0.72 6.02 3.56
CA VAL A 60 -1.12 4.64 3.30
C VAL A 60 -2.60 4.44 3.56
N LEU A 61 -3.12 4.97 4.66
CA LEU A 61 -4.54 4.86 4.98
C LEU A 61 -5.41 5.59 3.95
N GLU A 62 -4.97 6.73 3.48
CA GLU A 62 -5.68 7.46 2.44
C GLU A 62 -5.70 6.68 1.13
N ALA A 63 -4.58 6.06 0.76
CA ALA A 63 -4.52 5.20 -0.41
C ALA A 63 -5.44 3.99 -0.27
N HIS A 64 -5.52 3.41 0.93
CA HIS A 64 -6.41 2.29 1.21
C HIS A 64 -7.88 2.69 1.02
N ARG A 65 -8.27 3.87 1.51
CA ARG A 65 -9.63 4.37 1.31
C ARG A 65 -9.94 4.57 -0.17
N LEU A 66 -8.98 5.08 -0.92
CA LEU A 66 -9.14 5.26 -2.36
C LEU A 66 -9.35 3.92 -3.06
N CYS A 67 -8.51 2.93 -2.78
CA CYS A 67 -8.64 1.59 -3.35
C CYS A 67 -9.99 0.97 -2.99
N ASP A 68 -10.43 1.14 -1.76
CA ASP A 68 -11.71 0.63 -1.29
C ASP A 68 -12.87 1.22 -2.11
N ARG A 69 -12.82 2.53 -2.37
CA ARG A 69 -13.83 3.20 -3.21
C ARG A 69 -13.81 2.71 -4.66
N LEU A 70 -12.63 2.30 -5.15
CA LEU A 70 -12.48 1.81 -6.51
C LEU A 70 -12.75 0.30 -6.63
N GLY A 71 -13.05 -0.37 -5.54
CA GLY A 71 -13.28 -1.80 -5.53
C GLY A 71 -12.01 -2.62 -5.69
N VAL A 72 -10.86 -2.08 -5.31
CA VAL A 72 -9.57 -2.73 -5.42
C VAL A 72 -9.08 -3.09 -4.03
N MET A 73 -8.64 -4.32 -3.83
CA MET A 73 -8.04 -4.73 -2.58
C MET A 73 -6.64 -4.14 -2.45
N MET A 74 -6.26 -3.79 -1.23
CA MET A 74 -4.93 -3.24 -0.96
C MET A 74 -4.36 -3.90 0.29
N SER A 75 -3.07 -4.23 0.23
CA SER A 75 -2.31 -4.68 1.39
C SER A 75 -0.99 -3.92 1.47
N VAL A 76 -0.33 -4.00 2.62
CA VAL A 76 0.93 -3.32 2.88
C VAL A 76 1.95 -4.33 3.38
N ALA A 77 3.19 -4.20 2.95
CA ALA A 77 4.29 -5.00 3.46
C ALA A 77 5.39 -4.07 3.98
N THR A 78 5.83 -4.33 5.19
CA THR A 78 6.95 -3.59 5.78
C THR A 78 7.66 -4.45 6.83
N HIS A 79 8.98 -4.34 6.89
CA HIS A 79 9.79 -5.01 7.92
C HIS A 79 9.77 -4.28 9.27
N SER A 80 9.32 -3.04 9.28
CA SER A 80 9.32 -2.24 10.52
C SER A 80 8.17 -2.67 11.44
N ALA A 81 8.52 -3.27 12.57
CA ALA A 81 7.53 -3.67 13.57
C ALA A 81 6.76 -2.47 14.13
N PRO A 82 7.40 -1.35 14.47
CA PRO A 82 6.64 -0.18 14.93
C PRO A 82 5.65 0.33 13.88
N LEU A 83 6.05 0.34 12.62
CA LEU A 83 5.17 0.80 11.54
C LEU A 83 4.00 -0.16 11.34
N ARG A 84 4.25 -1.48 11.41
CA ARG A 84 3.17 -2.47 11.33
C ARG A 84 2.14 -2.26 12.45
N ARG A 85 2.60 -2.00 13.67
CA ARG A 85 1.68 -1.76 14.79
C ARG A 85 0.82 -0.53 14.57
N LEU A 86 1.40 0.55 14.06
CA LEU A 86 0.65 1.76 13.74
C LEU A 86 -0.40 1.52 12.66
N LEU A 87 -0.02 0.80 11.62
CA LEU A 87 -0.94 0.48 10.53
C LEU A 87 -2.06 -0.43 11.00
N GLU A 88 -1.73 -1.46 11.78
CA GLU A 88 -2.73 -2.38 12.30
C GLU A 88 -3.68 -1.71 13.29
N ALA A 89 -3.18 -0.78 14.09
CA ALA A 89 -4.02 -0.03 15.00
C ALA A 89 -5.03 0.86 14.26
N ASN A 90 -4.75 1.22 13.02
CA ASN A 90 -5.61 2.07 12.21
C ASN A 90 -6.19 1.33 10.99
N ALA A 91 -6.11 0.00 10.98
CA ALA A 91 -6.49 -0.79 9.82
C ALA A 91 -7.99 -0.79 9.54
N ASP A 92 -8.80 -0.54 10.53
CA ASP A 92 -10.25 -0.45 10.38
C ASP A 92 -10.63 0.99 10.02
N THR A 93 -10.85 1.23 8.75
CA THR A 93 -11.14 2.56 8.24
C THR A 93 -12.61 2.72 7.83
N GLY A 94 -13.47 1.84 8.31
CA GLY A 94 -14.89 1.89 8.00
C GLY A 94 -15.30 1.11 6.75
N GLY A 95 -14.32 0.61 5.99
CA GLY A 95 -14.54 -0.25 4.83
C GLY A 95 -13.84 -1.58 5.00
N THR A 96 -13.21 -2.05 3.95
CA THR A 96 -12.39 -3.26 4.00
C THR A 96 -11.19 -3.03 4.92
N ARG A 97 -10.92 -3.99 5.78
CA ARG A 97 -9.79 -3.89 6.69
C ARG A 97 -8.47 -3.97 5.93
N LEU A 98 -7.55 -3.07 6.25
CA LEU A 98 -6.20 -3.09 5.69
C LEU A 98 -5.42 -4.29 6.22
N VAL A 99 -4.84 -5.07 5.33
CA VAL A 99 -4.00 -6.21 5.68
C VAL A 99 -2.54 -5.78 5.66
N VAL A 100 -1.82 -6.07 6.74
CA VAL A 100 -0.42 -5.69 6.90
C VAL A 100 0.43 -6.94 7.01
N HIS A 101 1.46 -7.04 6.16
CA HIS A 101 2.38 -8.17 6.14
C HIS A 101 3.77 -7.73 6.60
N ALA A 102 4.49 -8.66 7.23
CA ALA A 102 5.88 -8.43 7.64
C ALA A 102 6.87 -8.62 6.49
N ARG A 103 6.47 -9.33 5.44
CA ARG A 103 7.36 -9.69 4.33
C ARG A 103 6.69 -9.38 3.00
N THR A 104 7.49 -8.85 2.09
CA THR A 104 7.02 -8.52 0.74
C THR A 104 6.57 -9.75 -0.04
N ASP A 105 7.34 -10.83 0.02
CA ASP A 105 7.03 -12.07 -0.69
C ASP A 105 5.69 -12.65 -0.24
N THR A 106 5.42 -12.66 1.06
CA THR A 106 4.16 -13.13 1.60
C THR A 106 2.98 -12.28 1.12
N ALA A 107 3.17 -10.96 1.11
CA ALA A 107 2.14 -10.03 0.63
C ALA A 107 1.81 -10.28 -0.84
N ILE A 108 2.84 -10.46 -1.67
CA ILE A 108 2.66 -10.70 -3.10
C ILE A 108 1.97 -12.03 -3.35
N LEU A 109 2.40 -13.10 -2.67
CA LEU A 109 1.78 -14.41 -2.82
C LEU A 109 0.30 -14.39 -2.44
N SER A 110 -0.04 -13.73 -1.34
CA SER A 110 -1.44 -13.57 -0.92
C SER A 110 -2.24 -12.78 -1.93
N ALA A 111 -1.63 -11.73 -2.50
CA ALA A 111 -2.29 -10.88 -3.50
C ALA A 111 -2.54 -11.64 -4.80
N VAL A 112 -1.58 -12.43 -5.27
CA VAL A 112 -1.73 -13.25 -6.48
C VAL A 112 -2.85 -14.24 -6.29
N ALA A 113 -2.92 -14.90 -5.14
CA ALA A 113 -4.00 -15.83 -4.82
C ALA A 113 -5.36 -15.15 -4.81
N ALA A 114 -5.45 -13.93 -4.29
CA ALA A 114 -6.70 -13.17 -4.24
C ALA A 114 -7.13 -12.67 -5.61
N ALA A 115 -6.16 -12.36 -6.49
CA ALA A 115 -6.45 -11.86 -7.83
C ALA A 115 -6.81 -12.97 -8.83
N ALA A 116 -6.52 -14.20 -8.49
CA ALA A 116 -6.76 -15.36 -9.36
C ALA A 116 -8.24 -15.67 -9.58
#